data_601f549dc02bc2c059746a6430d06102
#
_entry.id   601f549dc02bc2c059746a6430d06102
#
_cell.length_a   1.000
_cell.length_b   1.000
_cell.length_c   1.000
_cell.angle_alpha   90.00
_cell.angle_beta   90.00
_cell.angle_gamma   90.00
#
_symmetry.space_group_name_H-M   'P 1'
#
loop_
_entity.id
_entity.type
_entity.pdbx_description
1 polymer ?
#
loop_
_entity_poly.entity_id
_entity_poly.type
_entity_poly.pdbx_seq_one_letter_code
_entity_poly.pdbx_strand_id
1 'polypeptide(L)'
;MKIYLYHTLNPETIPGYKKFAQAIEADNFAQADVRKIDTNLYRARLSIRDRLLFPLYRYRGETVGLVLEYLRNHAYHTSRFLRRNVVIDEERLQLQPVPDPADADAGTLTYLNPTHGRFHYLDKMLSFDADQQALYEHPMPLVIVGSAGSGKTALLLEKMKQAGAIFCISAFRHFWWKKPVHSVTHPVKSMTGRPLIFCR
;
A
#
# COMPACT_ATOMS: atom_id res chain seq x y z
N MET A 1 -3.60 -15.36 11.92
CA MET A 1 -3.48 -13.93 11.54
C MET A 1 -3.70 -13.77 10.05
N LYS A 2 -4.31 -12.64 9.56
CA LYS A 2 -4.46 -12.37 8.12
C LYS A 2 -3.26 -11.60 7.57
N ILE A 3 -2.92 -11.84 6.30
CA ILE A 3 -1.83 -11.16 5.59
C ILE A 3 -2.38 -10.33 4.46
N TYR A 4 -1.89 -9.09 4.38
CA TYR A 4 -2.16 -8.17 3.28
C TYR A 4 -0.84 -7.85 2.57
N LEU A 5 -0.91 -7.67 1.26
CA LEU A 5 0.25 -7.41 0.42
C LEU A 5 0.28 -5.97 -0.06
N TYR A 6 1.45 -5.36 -0.05
CA TYR A 6 1.64 -4.11 -0.76
C TYR A 6 1.31 -4.32 -2.25
N HIS A 7 0.59 -3.37 -2.85
CA HIS A 7 -0.04 -3.54 -4.17
C HIS A 7 0.91 -3.98 -5.29
N THR A 8 2.20 -3.63 -5.20
CA THR A 8 3.21 -3.99 -6.21
C THR A 8 3.74 -5.41 -6.06
N LEU A 9 3.49 -6.08 -4.94
CA LEU A 9 3.99 -7.42 -4.69
C LEU A 9 3.11 -8.47 -5.37
N ASN A 10 3.75 -9.38 -6.08
CA ASN A 10 3.09 -10.57 -6.59
C ASN A 10 3.56 -11.80 -5.79
N PRO A 11 2.69 -12.43 -5.01
CA PRO A 11 3.04 -13.57 -4.17
C PRO A 11 3.56 -14.78 -4.96
N GLU A 12 3.14 -14.92 -6.22
CA GLU A 12 3.57 -16.02 -7.09
C GLU A 12 5.05 -15.88 -7.50
N THR A 13 5.56 -14.65 -7.55
CA THR A 13 6.95 -14.36 -7.94
C THR A 13 7.92 -14.37 -6.76
N ILE A 14 7.41 -14.50 -5.53
CA ILE A 14 8.22 -14.50 -4.31
C ILE A 14 8.51 -15.94 -3.87
N PRO A 15 9.77 -16.44 -4.03
CA PRO A 15 10.13 -17.78 -3.60
C PRO A 15 9.89 -17.98 -2.10
N GLY A 16 9.20 -19.06 -1.73
CA GLY A 16 8.93 -19.38 -0.33
C GLY A 16 7.77 -18.60 0.31
N TYR A 17 7.10 -17.72 -0.43
CA TYR A 17 5.98 -16.92 0.09
C TYR A 17 4.86 -17.79 0.67
N LYS A 18 4.46 -18.88 -0.02
CA LYS A 18 3.40 -19.77 0.45
C LYS A 18 3.71 -20.35 1.83
N LYS A 19 4.95 -20.81 2.05
CA LYS A 19 5.39 -21.35 3.34
C LYS A 19 5.36 -20.26 4.43
N PHE A 20 5.82 -19.05 4.11
CA PHE A 20 5.75 -17.91 5.01
C PHE A 20 4.29 -17.59 5.37
N ALA A 21 3.41 -17.46 4.37
CA ALA A 21 2.01 -17.12 4.60
C ALA A 21 1.33 -18.15 5.51
N GLN A 22 1.50 -19.44 5.25
CA GLN A 22 0.95 -20.51 6.09
C GLN A 22 1.47 -20.44 7.53
N ALA A 23 2.75 -20.18 7.73
CA ALA A 23 3.33 -20.06 9.08
C ALA A 23 2.76 -18.87 9.83
N ILE A 24 2.62 -17.72 9.17
CA ILE A 24 2.08 -16.49 9.77
C ILE A 24 0.58 -16.61 10.02
N GLU A 25 -0.19 -17.19 9.11
CA GLU A 25 -1.62 -17.44 9.30
C GLU A 25 -1.90 -18.39 10.48
N ALA A 26 -0.99 -19.32 10.72
CA ALA A 26 -1.01 -20.23 11.89
C ALA A 26 -0.38 -19.61 13.16
N ASP A 27 -0.06 -18.32 13.15
CA ASP A 27 0.63 -17.59 14.24
C ASP A 27 1.98 -18.21 14.65
N ASN A 28 2.63 -18.96 13.75
CA ASN A 28 3.91 -19.64 13.97
C ASN A 28 5.09 -18.80 13.45
N PHE A 29 5.44 -17.75 14.18
CA PHE A 29 6.53 -16.84 13.82
C PHE A 29 7.91 -17.50 13.85
N ALA A 30 8.11 -18.52 14.69
CA ALA A 30 9.37 -19.25 14.76
C ALA A 30 9.64 -20.02 13.45
N GLN A 31 8.61 -20.64 12.85
CA GLN A 31 8.73 -21.33 11.58
C GLN A 31 9.03 -20.39 10.41
N ALA A 32 8.56 -19.16 10.48
CA ALA A 32 8.83 -18.12 9.48
C ALA A 32 10.17 -17.39 9.73
N ASP A 33 10.95 -17.77 10.76
CA ASP A 33 12.19 -17.08 11.22
C ASP A 33 11.98 -15.56 11.23
N VAL A 34 10.93 -15.13 11.95
CA VAL A 34 10.58 -13.72 12.09
C VAL A 34 11.45 -13.07 13.14
N ARG A 35 11.96 -11.87 12.84
CA ARG A 35 12.72 -11.05 13.79
C ARG A 35 12.29 -9.59 13.70
N LYS A 36 12.26 -8.92 14.84
CA LYS A 36 12.05 -7.48 14.92
C LYS A 36 13.32 -6.75 14.48
N ILE A 37 13.20 -5.78 13.60
CA ILE A 37 14.33 -4.99 13.09
C ILE A 37 14.22 -3.50 13.40
N ASP A 38 13.00 -3.01 13.64
CA ASP A 38 12.71 -1.62 14.05
C ASP A 38 11.37 -1.58 14.78
N THR A 39 10.97 -0.40 15.26
CA THR A 39 9.66 -0.19 15.88
C THR A 39 8.55 -0.63 14.92
N ASN A 40 7.78 -1.62 15.34
CA ASN A 40 6.72 -2.26 14.54
C ASN A 40 7.16 -2.63 13.11
N LEU A 41 8.41 -3.04 12.93
CA LEU A 41 8.91 -3.54 11.65
C LEU A 41 9.63 -4.87 11.86
N TYR A 42 9.20 -5.87 11.14
CA TYR A 42 9.69 -7.24 11.23
C TYR A 42 10.24 -7.70 9.90
N ARG A 43 11.21 -8.59 9.94
CA ARG A 43 11.65 -9.36 8.81
C ARG A 43 11.28 -10.82 8.98
N ALA A 44 10.91 -11.49 7.89
CA ALA A 44 10.85 -12.94 7.80
C ALA A 44 11.91 -13.44 6.83
N ARG A 45 12.51 -14.60 7.14
CA ARG A 45 13.50 -15.24 6.29
C ARG A 45 12.83 -16.23 5.36
N LEU A 46 12.89 -15.97 4.06
CA LEU A 46 12.37 -16.90 3.03
C LEU A 46 13.41 -17.92 2.59
N SER A 47 14.66 -17.46 2.49
CA SER A 47 15.82 -18.30 2.10
C SER A 47 17.10 -17.78 2.80
N ILE A 48 18.25 -18.34 2.45
CA ILE A 48 19.54 -17.81 2.93
C ILE A 48 19.71 -16.34 2.53
N ARG A 49 19.20 -15.95 1.36
CA ARG A 49 19.43 -14.62 0.75
C ARG A 49 18.21 -13.70 0.81
N ASP A 50 17.01 -14.22 0.94
CA ASP A 50 15.77 -13.48 0.69
C ASP A 50 15.00 -13.21 1.98
N ARG A 51 14.46 -12.01 2.06
CA ARG A 51 13.71 -11.50 3.23
C ARG A 51 12.40 -10.86 2.80
N LEU A 52 11.41 -10.93 3.68
CA LEU A 52 10.20 -10.10 3.62
C LEU A 52 10.21 -9.10 4.77
N LEU A 53 9.80 -7.88 4.47
CA LEU A 53 9.55 -6.85 5.48
C LEU A 53 8.07 -6.68 5.70
N PHE A 54 7.64 -6.65 6.96
CA PHE A 54 6.25 -6.46 7.32
C PHE A 54 6.09 -5.89 8.73
N PRO A 55 5.21 -4.92 8.96
CA PRO A 55 4.70 -4.52 10.25
C PRO A 55 3.45 -5.32 10.63
N LEU A 56 3.10 -5.25 11.91
CA LEU A 56 1.86 -5.77 12.46
C LEU A 56 0.92 -4.63 12.80
N TYR A 57 -0.37 -4.80 12.52
CA TYR A 57 -1.40 -3.81 12.84
C TYR A 57 -2.62 -4.47 13.44
N ARG A 58 -3.38 -3.72 14.23
CA ARG A 58 -4.71 -4.12 14.70
C ARG A 58 -5.78 -3.58 13.78
N TYR A 59 -6.63 -4.46 13.30
CA TYR A 59 -7.78 -4.12 12.47
C TYR A 59 -9.00 -4.89 12.94
N ARG A 60 -10.03 -4.16 13.42
CA ARG A 60 -11.28 -4.75 13.98
C ARG A 60 -11.03 -5.79 15.08
N GLY A 61 -10.05 -5.55 15.94
CA GLY A 61 -9.70 -6.44 17.03
C GLY A 61 -8.80 -7.62 16.68
N GLU A 62 -8.53 -7.85 15.38
CA GLU A 62 -7.60 -8.88 14.90
C GLU A 62 -6.24 -8.27 14.58
N THR A 63 -5.17 -9.03 14.81
CA THR A 63 -3.84 -8.67 14.33
C THR A 63 -3.70 -9.07 12.87
N VAL A 64 -3.17 -8.15 12.05
CA VAL A 64 -2.92 -8.34 10.62
C VAL A 64 -1.48 -8.02 10.28
N GLY A 65 -0.88 -8.79 9.38
CA GLY A 65 0.45 -8.56 8.83
C GLY A 65 0.37 -7.84 7.49
N LEU A 66 1.14 -6.76 7.32
CA LEU A 66 1.16 -5.99 6.09
C LEU A 66 2.51 -6.17 5.38
N VAL A 67 2.63 -7.09 4.43
CA VAL A 67 3.88 -7.31 3.69
C VAL A 67 4.19 -6.12 2.80
N LEU A 68 5.24 -5.39 3.14
CA LEU A 68 5.67 -4.15 2.49
C LEU A 68 6.58 -4.40 1.29
N GLU A 69 7.56 -5.27 1.47
CA GLU A 69 8.66 -5.39 0.50
C GLU A 69 9.29 -6.78 0.53
N TYR A 70 9.71 -7.22 -0.64
CA TYR A 70 10.54 -8.40 -0.83
C TYR A 70 11.97 -7.98 -1.15
N LEU A 71 12.90 -8.34 -0.27
CA LEU A 71 14.32 -8.02 -0.39
C LEU A 71 15.10 -9.25 -0.84
N ARG A 72 15.79 -9.12 -1.96
CA ARG A 72 16.74 -10.11 -2.48
C ARG A 72 18.14 -9.83 -1.93
N ASN A 73 18.89 -10.89 -1.66
CA ASN A 73 20.31 -10.79 -1.29
C ASN A 73 20.58 -9.82 -0.13
N HIS A 74 19.75 -9.80 0.90
CA HIS A 74 19.90 -8.90 2.06
C HIS A 74 20.00 -7.41 1.69
N ALA A 75 19.37 -6.98 0.59
CA ALA A 75 19.50 -5.62 0.08
C ALA A 75 18.71 -4.60 0.91
N TYR A 76 18.93 -4.54 2.22
CA TYR A 76 18.25 -3.61 3.13
C TYR A 76 18.49 -2.14 2.77
N HIS A 77 19.67 -1.83 2.23
CA HIS A 77 20.03 -0.47 1.81
C HIS A 77 19.17 0.06 0.65
N THR A 78 18.51 -0.81 -0.11
CA THR A 78 17.61 -0.41 -1.20
C THR A 78 16.17 -0.23 -0.75
N SER A 79 15.85 -0.66 0.48
CA SER A 79 14.49 -0.59 1.01
C SER A 79 14.06 0.87 1.22
N ARG A 80 12.88 1.19 0.69
CA ARG A 80 12.23 2.47 0.93
C ARG A 80 11.51 2.57 2.28
N PHE A 81 11.31 1.44 2.95
CA PHE A 81 10.64 1.35 4.25
C PHE A 81 11.61 1.37 5.42
N LEU A 82 12.90 1.17 5.15
CA LEU A 82 13.95 1.33 6.12
C LEU A 82 14.54 2.73 6.06
N ARG A 83 14.88 3.29 7.20
CA ARG A 83 15.58 4.58 7.24
C ARG A 83 16.95 4.43 6.56
N ARG A 84 17.30 5.35 5.67
CA ARG A 84 18.51 5.29 4.81
C ARG A 84 19.85 5.06 5.55
N ASN A 85 19.90 5.22 6.87
CA ASN A 85 21.13 5.11 7.68
C ASN A 85 21.09 3.92 8.64
N VAL A 86 20.09 3.04 8.57
CA VAL A 86 20.05 1.85 9.43
C VAL A 86 20.84 0.75 8.75
N VAL A 87 22.06 0.51 9.23
CA VAL A 87 22.82 -0.69 8.89
C VAL A 87 22.26 -1.83 9.72
N ILE A 88 21.53 -2.75 9.07
CA ILE A 88 21.03 -3.96 9.73
C ILE A 88 22.14 -4.99 9.70
N ASP A 89 22.82 -5.13 10.83
CA ASP A 89 23.76 -6.21 11.07
C ASP A 89 22.97 -7.43 11.57
N GLU A 90 22.67 -8.37 10.67
CA GLU A 90 21.90 -9.57 11.01
C GLU A 90 22.59 -10.44 12.05
N GLU A 91 23.91 -10.44 12.13
CA GLU A 91 24.68 -11.22 13.10
C GLU A 91 24.57 -10.63 14.52
N ARG A 92 24.42 -9.30 14.60
CA ARG A 92 24.23 -8.56 15.86
C ARG A 92 22.78 -8.37 16.27
N LEU A 93 21.81 -8.70 15.42
CA LEU A 93 20.42 -8.70 15.84
C LEU A 93 20.26 -9.69 16.99
N GLN A 94 20.33 -9.15 18.23
CA GLN A 94 19.99 -9.92 19.41
C GLN A 94 18.62 -10.56 19.15
N LEU A 95 18.53 -11.86 19.43
CA LEU A 95 17.29 -12.64 19.36
C LEU A 95 16.28 -12.05 20.36
N GLN A 96 15.69 -10.91 20.03
CA GLN A 96 14.54 -10.46 20.77
C GLN A 96 13.42 -11.41 20.41
N PRO A 97 12.79 -12.07 21.38
CA PRO A 97 11.62 -12.88 21.12
C PRO A 97 10.63 -12.00 20.38
N VAL A 98 10.08 -12.53 19.29
CA VAL A 98 8.99 -11.84 18.60
C VAL A 98 7.89 -11.71 19.63
N PRO A 99 7.43 -10.50 19.98
CA PRO A 99 6.36 -10.34 20.94
C PRO A 99 5.15 -11.12 20.42
N ASP A 100 4.37 -11.65 21.37
CA ASP A 100 3.06 -12.19 21.04
C ASP A 100 2.33 -11.17 20.15
N PRO A 101 1.71 -11.58 19.04
CA PRO A 101 0.91 -10.66 18.20
C PRO A 101 -0.09 -9.81 18.99
N ALA A 102 -0.53 -10.30 20.16
CA ALA A 102 -1.37 -9.56 21.08
C ALA A 102 -0.64 -8.39 21.79
N ASP A 103 0.67 -8.52 22.01
CA ASP A 103 1.51 -7.55 22.72
C ASP A 103 2.40 -6.71 21.80
N ALA A 104 2.31 -6.95 20.48
CA ALA A 104 3.06 -6.17 19.51
C ALA A 104 2.63 -4.69 19.58
N ASP A 105 3.60 -3.75 19.45
CA ASP A 105 3.37 -2.32 19.26
C ASP A 105 2.61 -2.04 17.94
N ALA A 106 1.53 -2.76 17.75
CA ALA A 106 0.76 -2.74 16.52
C ALA A 106 -0.07 -1.45 16.46
N GLY A 107 0.18 -0.62 15.47
CA GLY A 107 -0.68 0.53 15.16
C GLY A 107 -2.11 0.07 14.85
N THR A 108 -3.08 0.97 14.99
CA THR A 108 -4.48 0.69 14.62
C THR A 108 -4.76 1.15 13.21
N LEU A 109 -5.37 0.31 12.39
CA LEU A 109 -5.81 0.65 11.04
C LEU A 109 -7.30 0.99 11.03
N THR A 110 -7.64 2.03 10.29
CA THR A 110 -9.03 2.49 10.15
C THR A 110 -9.80 1.61 9.15
N TYR A 111 -9.15 1.22 8.07
CA TYR A 111 -9.77 0.47 7.00
C TYR A 111 -8.78 -0.44 6.25
N LEU A 112 -9.18 -1.68 6.04
CA LEU A 112 -8.56 -2.62 5.09
C LEU A 112 -9.66 -3.24 4.23
N ASN A 113 -9.40 -3.37 2.94
CA ASN A 113 -10.30 -4.08 2.05
C ASN A 113 -10.05 -5.59 2.16
N PRO A 114 -10.98 -6.37 2.73
CA PRO A 114 -10.79 -7.80 2.91
C PRO A 114 -10.86 -8.59 1.60
N THR A 115 -11.46 -8.01 0.56
CA THR A 115 -11.72 -8.71 -0.71
C THR A 115 -10.46 -8.87 -1.55
N HIS A 116 -9.60 -7.85 -1.59
CA HIS A 116 -8.44 -7.86 -2.46
C HIS A 116 -7.12 -8.19 -1.76
N GLY A 117 -7.07 -8.15 -0.43
CA GLY A 117 -5.86 -8.43 0.34
C GLY A 117 -4.67 -7.49 -0.01
N ARG A 118 -4.96 -6.35 -0.64
CA ARG A 118 -3.97 -5.39 -1.14
C ARG A 118 -4.08 -4.07 -0.41
N PHE A 119 -2.95 -3.40 -0.22
CA PHE A 119 -2.90 -2.04 0.32
C PHE A 119 -1.88 -1.19 -0.42
N HIS A 120 -2.02 0.12 -0.27
CA HIS A 120 -1.12 1.15 -0.80
C HIS A 120 -0.49 1.90 0.37
N TYR A 121 0.63 2.56 0.11
CA TYR A 121 1.33 3.34 1.11
C TYR A 121 1.70 4.72 0.55
N LEU A 122 1.10 5.75 1.14
CA LEU A 122 1.57 7.15 1.03
C LEU A 122 2.34 7.46 2.31
N ASP A 123 1.88 8.41 3.12
CA ASP A 123 2.37 8.60 4.49
C ASP A 123 1.67 7.64 5.47
N LYS A 124 0.52 7.11 5.04
CA LYS A 124 -0.30 6.13 5.74
C LYS A 124 -0.65 4.98 4.80
N MET A 125 -0.97 3.85 5.40
CA MET A 125 -1.47 2.72 4.64
C MET A 125 -2.88 2.99 4.15
N LEU A 126 -3.11 2.71 2.88
CA LEU A 126 -4.36 2.93 2.18
C LEU A 126 -4.83 1.62 1.56
N SER A 127 -6.10 1.32 1.74
CA SER A 127 -6.77 0.23 1.05
C SER A 127 -7.93 0.81 0.25
N PHE A 128 -7.97 0.51 -1.04
CA PHE A 128 -9.02 0.97 -1.92
C PHE A 128 -10.24 0.06 -1.82
N ASP A 129 -11.44 0.65 -1.88
CA ASP A 129 -12.66 -0.10 -2.11
C ASP A 129 -12.71 -0.62 -3.56
N ALA A 130 -13.77 -1.34 -3.93
CA ALA A 130 -13.87 -1.95 -5.26
C ALA A 130 -13.88 -0.91 -6.38
N ASP A 131 -14.58 0.20 -6.19
CA ASP A 131 -14.68 1.26 -7.20
C ASP A 131 -13.36 2.03 -7.32
N GLN A 132 -12.74 2.35 -6.21
CA GLN A 132 -11.42 2.98 -6.17
C GLN A 132 -10.34 2.09 -6.80
N GLN A 133 -10.39 0.78 -6.56
CA GLN A 133 -9.46 -0.17 -7.17
C GLN A 133 -9.65 -0.24 -8.68
N ALA A 134 -10.88 -0.30 -9.16
CA ALA A 134 -11.17 -0.27 -10.59
C ALA A 134 -10.66 1.01 -11.27
N LEU A 135 -10.86 2.18 -10.62
CA LEU A 135 -10.32 3.45 -11.09
C LEU A 135 -8.78 3.49 -11.05
N TYR A 136 -8.16 2.86 -10.06
CA TYR A 136 -6.71 2.76 -9.96
C TYR A 136 -6.11 1.95 -11.11
N GLU A 137 -6.77 0.90 -11.54
CA GLU A 137 -6.35 0.04 -12.65
C GLU A 137 -6.69 0.63 -14.03
N HIS A 138 -7.67 1.55 -14.10
CA HIS A 138 -8.09 2.14 -15.37
C HIS A 138 -6.96 2.95 -16.02
N PRO A 139 -6.76 2.84 -17.35
CA PRO A 139 -5.73 3.61 -18.05
C PRO A 139 -6.02 5.12 -18.05
N MET A 140 -4.96 5.91 -18.20
CA MET A 140 -5.07 7.37 -18.36
C MET A 140 -5.43 7.73 -19.82
N PRO A 141 -6.10 8.86 -20.11
CA PRO A 141 -6.53 9.91 -19.17
C PRO A 141 -7.78 9.54 -18.37
N LEU A 142 -7.93 10.08 -17.16
CA LEU A 142 -8.99 9.75 -16.22
C LEU A 142 -9.59 11.02 -15.58
N VAL A 143 -10.91 11.08 -15.50
CA VAL A 143 -11.63 12.09 -14.72
C VAL A 143 -12.32 11.42 -13.54
N ILE A 144 -11.96 11.83 -12.32
CA ILE A 144 -12.49 11.25 -11.09
C ILE A 144 -13.50 12.23 -10.48
N VAL A 145 -14.75 11.78 -10.37
CA VAL A 145 -15.82 12.54 -9.73
C VAL A 145 -16.28 11.80 -8.46
N GLY A 146 -16.56 12.53 -7.41
CA GLY A 146 -17.02 11.95 -6.14
C GLY A 146 -17.19 12.99 -5.05
N SER A 147 -17.85 12.60 -3.96
CA SER A 147 -18.12 13.45 -2.79
C SER A 147 -16.82 13.90 -2.07
N ALA A 148 -16.92 14.90 -1.22
CA ALA A 148 -15.82 15.27 -0.33
C ALA A 148 -15.48 14.08 0.59
N GLY A 149 -14.19 13.84 0.81
CA GLY A 149 -13.73 12.71 1.65
C GLY A 149 -13.70 11.34 0.97
N SER A 150 -14.14 11.19 -0.28
CA SER A 150 -14.15 9.91 -1.01
C SER A 150 -12.77 9.41 -1.47
N GLY A 151 -11.68 9.92 -0.92
CA GLY A 151 -10.33 9.42 -1.22
C GLY A 151 -9.74 9.78 -2.59
N LYS A 152 -10.42 10.63 -3.39
CA LYS A 152 -9.95 11.01 -4.75
C LYS A 152 -8.49 11.46 -4.81
N THR A 153 -8.08 12.29 -3.87
CA THR A 153 -6.71 12.81 -3.83
C THR A 153 -5.70 11.69 -3.57
N ALA A 154 -6.01 10.77 -2.65
CA ALA A 154 -5.16 9.64 -2.35
C ALA A 154 -5.04 8.70 -3.55
N LEU A 155 -6.16 8.38 -4.19
CA LEU A 155 -6.20 7.59 -5.42
C LEU A 155 -5.36 8.23 -6.53
N LEU A 156 -5.50 9.54 -6.73
CA LEU A 156 -4.77 10.27 -7.75
C LEU A 156 -3.26 10.26 -7.50
N LEU A 157 -2.83 10.50 -6.25
CA LEU A 157 -1.43 10.46 -5.86
C LEU A 157 -0.81 9.06 -6.04
N GLU A 158 -1.56 8.00 -5.70
CA GLU A 158 -1.09 6.62 -5.93
C GLU A 158 -0.98 6.30 -7.42
N LYS A 159 -1.96 6.76 -8.20
CA LYS A 159 -1.94 6.56 -9.66
C LYS A 159 -0.78 7.31 -10.34
N MET A 160 -0.44 8.50 -9.85
CA MET A 160 0.72 9.27 -10.33
C MET A 160 2.05 8.54 -10.13
N LYS A 161 2.18 7.74 -9.07
CA LYS A 161 3.40 6.95 -8.84
C LYS A 161 3.62 5.88 -9.91
N GLN A 162 2.55 5.39 -10.55
CA GLN A 162 2.65 4.38 -11.60
C GLN A 162 3.14 4.95 -12.92
N ALA A 163 2.82 6.19 -13.17
CA ALA A 163 3.07 6.76 -14.47
C ALA A 163 4.33 7.64 -14.41
N GLY A 164 5.39 7.21 -15.06
CA GLY A 164 6.66 7.93 -15.20
C GLY A 164 6.60 9.17 -16.10
N ALA A 165 5.44 9.83 -16.21
CA ALA A 165 5.18 10.95 -17.10
C ALA A 165 4.85 12.23 -16.35
N ILE A 166 4.99 13.38 -17.01
CA ILE A 166 4.55 14.69 -16.49
C ILE A 166 3.03 14.72 -16.47
N PHE A 167 2.43 14.99 -15.28
CA PHE A 167 0.99 15.10 -15.09
C PHE A 167 0.56 16.54 -14.98
N CYS A 168 -0.61 16.83 -15.56
CA CYS A 168 -1.39 17.99 -15.23
C CYS A 168 -2.61 17.54 -14.42
N ILE A 169 -2.71 18.02 -13.18
CA ILE A 169 -3.86 17.80 -12.32
C ILE A 169 -4.69 19.08 -12.31
N SER A 170 -5.94 18.99 -12.77
CA SER A 170 -6.90 20.07 -12.64
C SER A 170 -7.94 19.65 -11.60
N ALA A 171 -7.96 20.33 -10.45
CA ALA A 171 -8.95 20.11 -9.41
C ALA A 171 -10.01 21.21 -9.43
N PHE A 172 -11.26 20.85 -9.68
CA PHE A 172 -12.37 21.77 -9.62
C PHE A 172 -13.07 21.63 -8.28
N ARG A 173 -13.10 22.70 -7.47
CA ARG A 173 -14.01 22.81 -6.33
C ARG A 173 -15.32 23.35 -6.82
N HIS A 174 -16.38 22.56 -6.78
CA HIS A 174 -17.73 23.04 -7.00
C HIS A 174 -18.18 23.80 -5.74
N PHE A 175 -18.12 25.14 -5.78
CA PHE A 175 -18.74 25.97 -4.77
C PHE A 175 -20.23 26.08 -5.10
N TRP A 176 -21.10 25.54 -4.25
CA TRP A 176 -22.54 25.71 -4.39
C TRP A 176 -22.90 27.17 -4.12
N TRP A 177 -22.80 28.01 -5.14
CA TRP A 177 -23.45 29.31 -5.13
C TRP A 177 -24.75 29.17 -5.94
N LYS A 178 -25.90 29.41 -5.27
CA LYS A 178 -27.21 29.57 -5.92
C LYS A 178 -27.19 30.81 -6.80
N LYS A 179 -26.69 30.75 -8.01
CA LYS A 179 -27.03 31.67 -9.11
C LYS A 179 -27.10 30.87 -10.41
N PRO A 180 -28.11 31.13 -11.26
CA PRO A 180 -28.18 30.50 -12.58
C PRO A 180 -27.00 31.05 -13.41
N VAL A 181 -26.09 30.20 -13.72
CA VAL A 181 -24.97 30.53 -14.62
C VAL A 181 -25.51 30.26 -16.04
N HIS A 182 -25.64 31.33 -16.81
CA HIS A 182 -25.74 31.24 -18.26
C HIS A 182 -24.56 30.36 -18.75
N SER A 183 -24.90 29.34 -19.51
CA SER A 183 -23.96 28.39 -20.08
C SER A 183 -22.94 29.11 -20.98
N VAL A 184 -21.76 29.36 -20.47
CA VAL A 184 -20.60 29.70 -21.30
C VAL A 184 -19.89 28.39 -21.59
N THR A 185 -20.26 27.76 -22.69
CA THR A 185 -19.51 26.66 -23.28
C THR A 185 -18.26 27.21 -23.95
N HIS A 186 -17.18 27.32 -23.23
CA HIS A 186 -15.88 27.41 -23.88
C HIS A 186 -15.37 26.00 -24.16
N PRO A 187 -15.09 25.64 -25.42
CA PRO A 187 -14.48 24.36 -25.73
C PRO A 187 -13.07 24.35 -25.17
N VAL A 188 -12.84 23.54 -24.15
CA VAL A 188 -11.50 23.19 -23.73
C VAL A 188 -10.87 22.38 -24.84
N LYS A 189 -10.06 23.03 -25.67
CA LYS A 189 -9.24 22.32 -26.65
C LYS A 189 -8.25 21.42 -25.92
N SER A 190 -8.45 20.11 -26.02
CA SER A 190 -7.46 19.14 -25.62
C SER A 190 -6.20 19.32 -26.49
N MET A 191 -5.06 19.53 -25.89
CA MET A 191 -3.77 19.59 -26.62
C MET A 191 -3.37 18.25 -27.27
N THR A 192 -4.15 17.18 -27.08
CA THR A 192 -3.79 15.83 -27.56
C THR A 192 -4.89 15.11 -28.34
N GLY A 193 -6.00 15.76 -28.70
CA GLY A 193 -7.01 15.22 -29.63
C GLY A 193 -7.72 13.92 -29.20
N ARG A 194 -7.71 13.53 -27.91
CA ARG A 194 -8.40 12.32 -27.42
C ARG A 194 -9.68 12.67 -26.63
N PRO A 195 -10.74 11.87 -26.77
CA PRO A 195 -12.01 12.14 -26.09
C PRO A 195 -11.88 11.95 -24.56
N LEU A 196 -12.51 12.86 -23.82
CA LEU A 196 -12.70 12.74 -22.37
C LEU A 196 -13.82 11.74 -22.10
N ILE A 197 -13.54 10.71 -21.32
CA ILE A 197 -14.55 9.73 -20.89
C ILE A 197 -15.01 10.17 -19.49
N PHE A 198 -16.32 10.42 -19.36
CA PHE A 198 -16.97 10.69 -18.08
C PHE A 198 -17.42 9.35 -17.48
N CYS A 199 -16.91 9.00 -16.30
CA CYS A 199 -17.50 7.97 -15.46
C CYS A 199 -18.42 8.64 -14.43
N ARG A 200 -19.66 8.14 -14.34
CA ARG A 200 -20.68 8.57 -13.36
C ARG A 200 -20.42 7.93 -12.02
#